data_4c5bc6bcfd10cae6b2f1a9bd040f4360
#
_entry.id   4c5bc6bcfd10cae6b2f1a9bd040f4360
#
_cell.length_a   1.000
_cell.length_b   1.000
_cell.length_c   1.000
_cell.angle_alpha   90.00
_cell.angle_beta   90.00
_cell.angle_gamma   90.00
#
_symmetry.space_group_name_H-M   'P 1'
#
loop_
_entity.id
_entity.type
_entity.pdbx_description
1 polymer ?
#
loop_
_entity_poly.entity_id
_entity_poly.type
_entity_poly.pdbx_seq_one_letter_code
_entity_poly.pdbx_strand_id
1 'polypeptide(L)'
;YFGFKKGSEVTVTKSYAMVKESLTYWQEFVTLKYRYSDIVSVKKEKYFSASYTLVKYTGIIRAGIPDITKCEITVSPDQKCLTIKLPPAEILGNEIESQEVFDERHSIFVPLTMGEIFTEIENSKDIALEEILQEGILTEARAHAAKILEQVFHTAGFEVVEIL
;
A
#
# COMPACT_ATOMS: atom_id res chain seq x y z
N TYR A 1 -15.74 29.08 37.85
CA TYR A 1 -14.33 28.61 37.92
C TYR A 1 -14.23 27.10 37.89
N PHE A 2 -15.03 26.44 38.72
CA PHE A 2 -15.06 24.98 38.74
C PHE A 2 -15.62 24.34 37.45
N GLY A 3 -16.62 24.97 36.83
CA GLY A 3 -17.19 24.56 35.57
C GLY A 3 -16.26 24.74 34.36
N PHE A 4 -15.38 25.73 34.40
CA PHE A 4 -14.37 25.98 33.36
C PHE A 4 -13.32 24.85 33.30
N LYS A 5 -12.82 24.39 34.45
CA LYS A 5 -11.86 23.29 34.56
C LYS A 5 -12.47 21.95 34.06
N LYS A 6 -13.73 21.70 34.39
CA LYS A 6 -14.48 20.55 33.93
C LYS A 6 -14.74 20.59 32.44
N GLY A 7 -15.02 21.75 31.87
CA GLY A 7 -15.19 21.95 30.43
C GLY A 7 -13.91 21.67 29.64
N SER A 8 -12.75 22.06 30.17
CA SER A 8 -11.45 21.80 29.57
C SER A 8 -11.14 20.30 29.49
N GLU A 9 -11.38 19.54 30.55
CA GLU A 9 -11.18 18.10 30.59
C GLU A 9 -12.08 17.35 29.57
N VAL A 10 -13.34 17.73 29.46
CA VAL A 10 -14.30 17.17 28.50
C VAL A 10 -13.85 17.45 27.06
N THR A 11 -13.31 18.64 26.79
CA THR A 11 -12.85 19.02 25.44
C THR A 11 -11.60 18.22 25.03
N VAL A 12 -10.64 18.00 25.93
CA VAL A 12 -9.47 17.13 25.67
C VAL A 12 -9.90 15.70 25.33
N THR A 13 -10.83 15.15 26.09
CA THR A 13 -11.38 13.80 25.84
C THR A 13 -12.06 13.71 24.46
N LYS A 14 -12.82 14.75 24.07
CA LYS A 14 -13.45 14.83 22.75
C LYS A 14 -12.42 14.81 21.61
N SER A 15 -11.36 15.59 21.73
CA SER A 15 -10.33 15.68 20.70
C SER A 15 -9.63 14.33 20.48
N TYR A 16 -9.27 13.65 21.54
CA TYR A 16 -8.69 12.30 21.47
C TYR A 16 -9.66 11.29 20.83
N ALA A 17 -10.91 11.29 21.27
CA ALA A 17 -11.94 10.40 20.74
C ALA A 17 -12.19 10.64 19.26
N MET A 18 -12.22 11.90 18.81
CA MET A 18 -12.37 12.29 17.42
C MET A 18 -11.23 11.74 16.54
N VAL A 19 -9.98 11.91 16.98
CA VAL A 19 -8.81 11.41 16.25
C VAL A 19 -8.86 9.89 16.16
N LYS A 20 -9.09 9.21 17.27
CA LYS A 20 -9.17 7.75 17.32
C LYS A 20 -10.30 7.21 16.45
N GLU A 21 -11.49 7.83 16.49
CA GLU A 21 -12.62 7.45 15.65
C GLU A 21 -12.30 7.61 14.17
N SER A 22 -11.70 8.73 13.78
CA SER A 22 -11.27 8.98 12.39
C SER A 22 -10.29 7.92 11.89
N LEU A 23 -9.29 7.57 12.68
CA LEU A 23 -8.31 6.53 12.32
C LEU A 23 -8.95 5.14 12.26
N THR A 24 -9.83 4.80 13.20
CA THR A 24 -10.54 3.51 13.22
C THR A 24 -11.39 3.32 11.98
N TYR A 25 -11.97 4.37 11.45
CA TYR A 25 -12.79 4.32 10.24
C TYR A 25 -12.00 3.92 8.99
N TRP A 26 -10.72 4.25 8.93
CA TRP A 26 -9.90 3.98 7.74
C TRP A 26 -9.31 2.57 7.71
N GLN A 27 -9.13 1.90 8.82
CA GLN A 27 -8.51 0.56 8.95
C GLN A 27 -7.21 0.39 8.12
N GLU A 28 -7.32 -0.12 6.89
CA GLU A 28 -6.20 -0.19 5.95
C GLU A 28 -5.98 1.17 5.29
N PHE A 29 -4.76 1.69 5.37
CA PHE A 29 -4.42 3.00 4.83
C PHE A 29 -3.40 2.87 3.68
N VAL A 30 -3.92 2.74 2.47
CA VAL A 30 -3.11 2.71 1.24
C VAL A 30 -2.64 4.12 0.93
N THR A 31 -1.34 4.36 0.96
CA THR A 31 -0.76 5.68 0.74
C THR A 31 0.03 5.80 -0.55
N LEU A 32 0.37 4.66 -1.16
CA LEU A 32 1.12 4.63 -2.39
C LEU A 32 0.64 3.47 -3.26
N LYS A 33 0.40 3.74 -4.54
CA LYS A 33 0.15 2.75 -5.57
C LYS A 33 1.20 2.89 -6.65
N TYR A 34 1.89 1.81 -6.95
CA TYR A 34 2.89 1.75 -8.01
C TYR A 34 2.39 0.84 -9.13
N ARG A 35 2.19 1.43 -10.30
CA ARG A 35 1.79 0.71 -11.51
C ARG A 35 3.00 0.41 -12.36
N TYR A 36 3.15 -0.83 -12.78
CA TYR A 36 4.22 -1.28 -13.65
C TYR A 36 3.69 -2.19 -14.75
N SER A 37 4.44 -2.29 -15.84
CA SER A 37 4.14 -3.22 -16.92
C SER A 37 5.38 -4.00 -17.28
N ASP A 38 5.20 -5.26 -17.59
CA ASP A 38 6.28 -6.14 -18.03
C ASP A 38 5.78 -7.10 -19.11
N ILE A 39 6.72 -7.67 -19.86
CA ILE A 39 6.47 -8.67 -20.88
C ILE A 39 7.14 -9.96 -20.46
N VAL A 40 6.34 -10.99 -20.29
CA VAL A 40 6.80 -12.33 -19.94
C VAL A 40 6.82 -13.18 -21.21
N SER A 41 7.95 -13.82 -21.46
CA SER A 41 8.11 -14.79 -22.52
C SER A 41 8.15 -16.20 -21.93
N VAL A 42 7.18 -17.01 -22.28
CA VAL A 42 7.13 -18.42 -21.87
C VAL A 42 7.39 -19.26 -23.11
N LYS A 43 8.50 -19.99 -23.09
CA LYS A 43 8.93 -20.84 -24.20
C LYS A 43 9.16 -22.26 -23.73
N LYS A 44 8.67 -23.21 -24.49
CA LYS A 44 8.86 -24.62 -24.24
C LYS A 44 9.32 -25.31 -25.54
N GLU A 45 10.44 -26.00 -25.45
CA GLU A 45 11.03 -26.69 -26.57
C GLU A 45 11.13 -28.20 -26.31
N LYS A 46 10.88 -28.98 -27.32
CA LYS A 46 11.09 -30.43 -27.28
C LYS A 46 11.46 -30.91 -28.67
N TYR A 47 12.62 -31.54 -28.80
CA TYR A 47 13.18 -32.00 -30.10
C TYR A 47 13.33 -30.79 -31.05
N PHE A 48 12.60 -30.81 -32.19
CA PHE A 48 12.62 -29.78 -33.22
C PHE A 48 11.36 -28.87 -33.20
N SER A 49 10.55 -29.01 -32.19
CA SER A 49 9.31 -28.24 -32.02
C SER A 49 9.39 -27.30 -30.82
N ALA A 50 8.73 -26.15 -30.94
CA ALA A 50 8.66 -25.16 -29.88
C ALA A 50 7.26 -24.55 -29.82
N SER A 51 6.83 -24.24 -28.59
CA SER A 51 5.70 -23.37 -28.30
C SER A 51 6.17 -22.17 -27.50
N TYR A 52 5.63 -21.00 -27.78
CA TYR A 52 5.91 -19.81 -26.99
C TYR A 52 4.66 -18.94 -26.86
N THR A 53 4.64 -18.16 -25.81
CA THR A 53 3.64 -17.10 -25.58
C THR A 53 4.33 -15.88 -24.99
N LEU A 54 4.09 -14.74 -25.60
CA LEU A 54 4.48 -13.44 -25.06
C LEU A 54 3.25 -12.78 -24.45
N VAL A 55 3.32 -12.50 -23.16
CA VAL A 55 2.23 -11.87 -22.42
C VAL A 55 2.72 -10.55 -21.84
N LYS A 56 2.08 -9.47 -22.23
CA LYS A 56 2.21 -8.18 -21.54
C LYS A 56 1.22 -8.14 -20.40
N TYR A 57 1.66 -7.80 -19.22
CA TYR A 57 0.76 -7.57 -18.09
C TYR A 57 1.07 -6.23 -17.41
N THR A 58 0.08 -5.69 -16.76
CA THR A 58 0.20 -4.51 -15.90
C THR A 58 -0.14 -4.91 -14.48
N GLY A 59 0.77 -4.65 -13.56
CA GLY A 59 0.60 -4.90 -12.14
C GLY A 59 0.47 -3.61 -11.37
N ILE A 60 -0.19 -3.70 -10.21
CA ILE A 60 -0.30 -2.61 -9.24
C ILE A 60 0.20 -3.12 -7.90
N ILE A 61 1.25 -2.49 -7.38
CA ILE A 61 1.74 -2.69 -6.03
C ILE A 61 1.11 -1.61 -5.16
N ARG A 62 0.46 -2.02 -4.07
CA ARG A 62 -0.09 -1.13 -3.05
C ARG A 62 0.76 -1.20 -1.81
N ALA A 63 1.13 -0.04 -1.26
CA ALA A 63 1.89 0.07 -0.02
C ALA A 63 1.23 1.08 0.91
N GLY A 64 1.37 0.88 2.20
CA GLY A 64 0.79 1.75 3.21
C GLY A 64 0.81 1.13 4.60
N ILE A 65 -0.10 1.59 5.43
CA ILE A 65 -0.25 1.12 6.81
C ILE A 65 -1.35 0.05 6.85
N PRO A 66 -1.02 -1.19 7.21
CA PRO A 66 -1.97 -2.30 7.16
C PRO A 66 -3.13 -2.16 8.15
N ASP A 67 -2.86 -1.58 9.30
CA ASP A 67 -3.87 -1.35 10.34
C ASP A 67 -3.57 -0.05 11.08
N ILE A 68 -4.21 1.02 10.65
CA ILE A 68 -4.00 2.34 11.23
C ILE A 68 -4.60 2.46 12.65
N THR A 69 -5.45 1.52 13.05
CA THR A 69 -6.00 1.51 14.41
C THR A 69 -4.95 1.20 15.48
N LYS A 70 -3.80 0.66 15.07
CA LYS A 70 -2.65 0.38 15.94
C LYS A 70 -1.75 1.59 16.21
N CYS A 71 -2.10 2.77 15.67
CA CYS A 71 -1.39 3.99 15.98
C CYS A 71 -1.52 4.36 17.46
N GLU A 72 -0.42 4.82 18.05
CA GLU A 72 -0.45 5.45 19.38
C GLU A 72 -0.73 6.94 19.22
N ILE A 73 -1.72 7.46 19.92
CA ILE A 73 -2.20 8.84 19.82
C ILE A 73 -2.00 9.55 21.13
N THR A 74 -1.39 10.72 21.07
CA THR A 74 -1.22 11.60 22.23
C THR A 74 -1.70 13.01 21.87
N VAL A 75 -2.62 13.56 22.66
CA VAL A 75 -3.11 14.92 22.52
C VAL A 75 -2.63 15.74 23.73
N SER A 76 -2.06 16.92 23.49
CA SER A 76 -1.63 17.82 24.56
C SER A 76 -2.82 18.35 25.39
N PRO A 77 -2.59 18.74 26.65
CA PRO A 77 -3.67 19.28 27.51
C PRO A 77 -4.35 20.51 26.93
N ASP A 78 -3.65 21.34 26.18
CA ASP A 78 -4.18 22.57 25.53
C ASP A 78 -4.89 22.27 24.18
N GLN A 79 -4.90 20.99 23.74
CA GLN A 79 -5.49 20.50 22.49
C GLN A 79 -4.87 21.10 21.21
N LYS A 80 -3.69 21.67 21.31
CA LYS A 80 -3.01 22.30 20.17
C LYS A 80 -2.05 21.34 19.46
N CYS A 81 -1.52 20.37 20.18
CA CYS A 81 -0.52 19.44 19.68
C CYS A 81 -1.06 18.02 19.64
N LEU A 82 -0.89 17.38 18.49
CA LEU A 82 -1.22 15.98 18.27
C LEU A 82 0.05 15.23 17.89
N THR A 83 0.32 14.13 18.57
CA THR A 83 1.39 13.18 18.22
C THR A 83 0.78 11.83 17.86
N ILE A 84 1.12 11.34 16.70
CA ILE A 84 0.70 10.01 16.20
C ILE A 84 1.95 9.20 15.90
N LYS A 85 2.07 8.04 16.54
CA LYS A 85 3.11 7.06 16.22
C LYS A 85 2.54 6.02 15.28
N LEU A 86 3.05 6.00 14.04
CA LEU A 86 2.61 5.07 13.01
C LEU A 86 3.27 3.69 13.16
N PRO A 87 2.52 2.61 12.93
CA PRO A 87 3.14 1.31 12.70
C PRO A 87 3.96 1.32 11.39
N PRO A 88 4.82 0.32 11.16
CA PRO A 88 5.58 0.22 9.92
C PRO A 88 4.67 0.13 8.69
N ALA A 89 5.11 0.76 7.59
CA ALA A 89 4.47 0.55 6.30
C ALA A 89 4.80 -0.84 5.75
N GLU A 90 3.86 -1.42 5.03
CA GLU A 90 3.97 -2.75 4.44
C GLU A 90 3.43 -2.77 3.01
N ILE A 91 3.80 -3.80 2.25
CA ILE A 91 3.15 -4.09 0.99
C ILE A 91 1.76 -4.67 1.29
N LEU A 92 0.74 -4.03 0.75
CA LEU A 92 -0.67 -4.40 0.96
C LEU A 92 -1.23 -5.26 -0.18
N GLY A 93 -0.56 -5.29 -1.31
CA GLY A 93 -0.94 -6.12 -2.44
C GLY A 93 -0.04 -5.91 -3.66
N ASN A 94 -0.05 -6.90 -4.54
CA ASN A 94 0.59 -6.86 -5.86
C ASN A 94 -0.32 -7.62 -6.82
N GLU A 95 -1.24 -6.90 -7.45
CA GLU A 95 -2.30 -7.49 -8.27
C GLU A 95 -2.10 -7.21 -9.74
N ILE A 96 -2.58 -8.11 -10.59
CA ILE A 96 -2.62 -7.90 -12.03
C ILE A 96 -3.86 -7.07 -12.36
N GLU A 97 -3.66 -5.90 -12.96
CA GLU A 97 -4.74 -5.05 -13.46
C GLU A 97 -5.23 -5.50 -14.83
N SER A 98 -4.29 -5.85 -15.71
CA SER A 98 -4.58 -6.31 -17.07
C SER A 98 -3.49 -7.22 -17.60
N GLN A 99 -3.87 -8.08 -18.53
CA GLN A 99 -2.94 -8.93 -19.26
C GLN A 99 -3.41 -9.08 -20.71
N GLU A 100 -2.47 -9.16 -21.61
CA GLU A 100 -2.71 -9.27 -23.04
C GLU A 100 -1.71 -10.24 -23.67
N VAL A 101 -2.21 -11.21 -24.41
CA VAL A 101 -1.36 -12.06 -25.26
C VAL A 101 -0.95 -11.25 -26.48
N PHE A 102 0.33 -11.09 -26.64
CA PHE A 102 0.92 -10.18 -27.58
C PHE A 102 1.44 -10.91 -28.83
N ASP A 103 2.00 -12.10 -28.63
CA ASP A 103 2.38 -13.03 -29.69
C ASP A 103 2.40 -14.46 -29.15
N GLU A 104 2.04 -15.42 -29.98
CA GLU A 104 2.03 -16.82 -29.58
C GLU A 104 2.24 -17.78 -30.74
N ARG A 105 2.83 -18.92 -30.43
CA ARG A 105 2.95 -20.08 -31.34
C ARG A 105 2.71 -21.36 -30.56
N HIS A 106 1.78 -22.15 -31.03
CA HIS A 106 1.44 -23.43 -30.43
C HIS A 106 1.86 -24.60 -31.34
N SER A 107 2.61 -25.55 -30.77
CA SER A 107 2.91 -26.83 -31.38
C SER A 107 2.13 -27.94 -30.68
N ILE A 108 1.49 -28.82 -31.45
CA ILE A 108 0.78 -29.99 -30.91
C ILE A 108 1.71 -30.97 -30.19
N PHE A 109 3.01 -30.96 -30.51
CA PHE A 109 4.03 -31.81 -29.89
C PHE A 109 4.60 -31.28 -28.61
N VAL A 110 4.39 -29.98 -28.34
CA VAL A 110 4.91 -29.29 -27.16
C VAL A 110 3.82 -28.38 -26.59
N PRO A 111 2.81 -28.95 -25.91
CA PRO A 111 1.73 -28.13 -25.37
C PRO A 111 2.22 -27.22 -24.25
N LEU A 112 1.80 -25.96 -24.31
CA LEU A 112 2.05 -24.94 -23.29
C LEU A 112 0.76 -24.74 -22.51
N THR A 113 0.79 -24.96 -21.21
CA THR A 113 -0.39 -24.85 -20.35
C THR A 113 -0.56 -23.43 -19.79
N MET A 114 -1.79 -23.07 -19.46
CA MET A 114 -2.10 -21.81 -18.76
C MET A 114 -1.38 -21.72 -17.41
N GLY A 115 -1.25 -22.85 -16.69
CA GLY A 115 -0.52 -22.90 -15.44
C GLY A 115 0.96 -22.53 -15.58
N GLU A 116 1.61 -22.96 -16.66
CA GLU A 116 3.00 -22.59 -16.95
C GLU A 116 3.12 -21.07 -17.22
N ILE A 117 2.17 -20.49 -17.93
CA ILE A 117 2.11 -19.04 -18.21
C ILE A 117 1.91 -18.26 -16.90
N PHE A 118 0.95 -18.65 -16.07
CA PHE A 118 0.70 -18.00 -14.77
C PHE A 118 1.90 -18.09 -13.84
N THR A 119 2.60 -19.21 -13.80
CA THR A 119 3.80 -19.38 -12.99
C THR A 119 4.86 -18.34 -13.38
N GLU A 120 5.10 -18.14 -14.67
CA GLU A 120 6.08 -17.15 -15.13
C GLU A 120 5.62 -15.71 -14.87
N ILE A 121 4.34 -15.42 -14.96
CA ILE A 121 3.81 -14.10 -14.59
C ILE A 121 4.01 -13.85 -13.08
N GLU A 122 3.72 -14.84 -12.23
CA GLU A 122 3.95 -14.72 -10.79
C GLU A 122 5.44 -14.52 -10.45
N ASN A 123 6.33 -15.24 -11.12
CA ASN A 123 7.77 -15.05 -10.96
C ASN A 123 8.20 -13.63 -11.36
N SER A 124 7.69 -13.10 -12.46
CA SER A 124 7.95 -11.73 -12.90
C SER A 124 7.43 -10.69 -11.90
N LYS A 125 6.24 -10.91 -11.35
CA LYS A 125 5.66 -10.05 -10.29
C LYS A 125 6.53 -10.02 -9.03
N ASP A 126 7.04 -11.18 -8.63
CA ASP A 126 7.91 -11.28 -7.45
C ASP A 126 9.22 -10.51 -7.65
N ILE A 127 9.81 -10.60 -8.84
CA ILE A 127 11.01 -9.83 -9.20
C ILE A 127 10.71 -8.33 -9.19
N ALA A 128 9.61 -7.91 -9.79
CA ALA A 128 9.20 -6.50 -9.79
C ALA A 128 8.97 -5.97 -8.37
N LEU A 129 8.35 -6.76 -7.50
CA LEU A 129 8.15 -6.40 -6.09
C LEU A 129 9.47 -6.23 -5.36
N GLU A 130 10.41 -7.15 -5.56
CA GLU A 130 11.72 -7.09 -4.93
C GLU A 130 12.50 -5.85 -5.36
N GLU A 131 12.48 -5.51 -6.64
CA GLU A 131 13.10 -4.29 -7.18
C GLU A 131 12.50 -3.03 -6.56
N ILE A 132 11.19 -2.94 -6.47
CA ILE A 132 10.48 -1.80 -5.88
C ILE A 132 10.75 -1.68 -4.38
N LEU A 133 10.85 -2.81 -3.66
CA LEU A 133 11.24 -2.80 -2.25
C LEU A 133 12.66 -2.24 -2.07
N GLN A 134 13.59 -2.59 -2.95
CA GLN A 134 14.97 -2.07 -2.92
C GLN A 134 15.02 -0.57 -3.25
N GLU A 135 14.11 -0.06 -4.07
CA GLU A 135 13.98 1.37 -4.37
C GLU A 135 13.40 2.19 -3.22
N GLY A 136 12.91 1.55 -2.16
CA GLY A 136 12.46 2.20 -0.93
C GLY A 136 10.98 2.57 -0.91
N ILE A 137 10.12 1.82 -1.57
CA ILE A 137 8.67 2.07 -1.62
C ILE A 137 8.03 2.16 -0.21
N LEU A 138 8.52 1.37 0.75
CA LEU A 138 7.96 1.38 2.11
C LEU A 138 8.28 2.67 2.86
N THR A 139 9.49 3.20 2.69
CA THR A 139 9.88 4.49 3.25
C THR A 139 9.05 5.62 2.64
N GLU A 140 8.84 5.58 1.34
CA GLU A 140 8.02 6.55 0.63
C GLU A 140 6.54 6.47 1.04
N ALA A 141 5.99 5.26 1.14
CA ALA A 141 4.62 5.03 1.58
C ALA A 141 4.38 5.58 2.99
N ARG A 142 5.34 5.36 3.90
CA ARG A 142 5.28 5.89 5.26
C ARG A 142 5.33 7.42 5.29
N ALA A 143 6.20 8.01 4.49
CA ALA A 143 6.31 9.48 4.37
C ALA A 143 5.00 10.09 3.82
N HIS A 144 4.37 9.45 2.84
CA HIS A 144 3.07 9.86 2.33
C HIS A 144 1.98 9.75 3.40
N ALA A 145 1.95 8.65 4.16
CA ALA A 145 1.01 8.48 5.27
C ALA A 145 1.14 9.61 6.28
N ALA A 146 2.36 9.92 6.70
CA ALA A 146 2.65 11.00 7.64
C ALA A 146 2.14 12.35 7.11
N LYS A 147 2.43 12.65 5.86
CA LYS A 147 2.02 13.91 5.23
C LYS A 147 0.49 14.06 5.13
N ILE A 148 -0.20 13.00 4.76
CA ILE A 148 -1.68 13.02 4.66
C ILE A 148 -2.29 13.23 6.05
N LEU A 149 -1.84 12.49 7.06
CA LEU A 149 -2.32 12.61 8.43
C LEU A 149 -2.05 14.00 9.00
N GLU A 150 -0.87 14.54 8.77
CA GLU A 150 -0.51 15.89 9.17
C GLU A 150 -1.47 16.93 8.59
N GLN A 151 -1.74 16.86 7.29
CA GLN A 151 -2.67 17.77 6.63
C GLN A 151 -4.11 17.64 7.14
N VAL A 152 -4.59 16.39 7.31
CA VAL A 152 -5.95 16.13 7.79
C VAL A 152 -6.16 16.70 9.19
N PHE A 153 -5.23 16.47 10.10
CA PHE A 153 -5.39 16.93 11.48
C PHE A 153 -5.06 18.41 11.70
N HIS A 154 -4.21 19.01 10.86
CA HIS A 154 -4.11 20.46 10.80
C HIS A 154 -5.44 21.11 10.38
N THR A 155 -6.09 20.57 9.37
CA THR A 155 -7.42 21.02 8.93
C THR A 155 -8.47 20.81 10.01
N ALA A 156 -8.34 19.77 10.83
CA ALA A 156 -9.24 19.51 11.97
C ALA A 156 -9.02 20.47 13.16
N GLY A 157 -7.97 21.30 13.15
CA GLY A 157 -7.76 22.36 14.12
C GLY A 157 -6.53 22.22 15.02
N PHE A 158 -5.71 21.17 14.85
CA PHE A 158 -4.46 21.06 15.59
C PHE A 158 -3.40 22.00 15.00
N GLU A 159 -2.76 22.78 15.86
CA GLU A 159 -1.69 23.71 15.44
C GLU A 159 -0.40 22.97 15.11
N VAL A 160 -0.09 21.94 15.89
CA VAL A 160 1.10 21.09 15.69
C VAL A 160 0.65 19.64 15.57
N VAL A 161 1.04 18.98 14.48
CA VAL A 161 0.83 17.57 14.26
C VAL A 161 2.18 16.91 14.02
N GLU A 162 2.57 16.02 14.91
CA GLU A 162 3.82 15.27 14.83
C GLU A 162 3.52 13.80 14.52
N ILE A 163 4.12 13.29 13.48
CA ILE A 163 4.01 11.88 13.08
C ILE A 163 5.36 11.20 13.27
N LEU A 164 5.37 10.17 14.12
CA LEU A 164 6.57 9.39 14.48
C LEU A 164 6.55 7.99 13.87
#